data_c7297c8d68263663e786a1aaab8a3155
#
_entry.id   c7297c8d68263663e786a1aaab8a3155
#
_cell.length_a   1.000
_cell.length_b   1.000
_cell.length_c   1.000
_cell.angle_alpha   90.00
_cell.angle_beta   90.00
_cell.angle_gamma   90.00
#
_symmetry.space_group_name_H-M   'P 1'
#
loop_
_entity.id
_entity.type
_entity.pdbx_description
1 polymer ?
#
loop_
_entity_poly.entity_id
_entity_poly.type
_entity_poly.pdbx_seq_one_letter_code
_entity_poly.pdbx_strand_id
1 'polypeptide(L)'
;MKLKKNNIYIVRFADKAQEILMDLQILGEGFTINHSISQELVAKKCCKRSYLRGAFLAGGSVNNPETSAYHMEVYSLYKEHNDALCELMNGFELRAKTLERKKGFITYLKEADKISEFLSIVGAHTAIFRFEDVRIVRDMRNSVNRLVNCETANLNKTIGASLRQVENIQYI
;
A
#
# COMPACT_ATOMS: atom_id res chain seq x y z
N MET A 1 5.19 25.16 14.39
CA MET A 1 5.41 24.24 13.25
C MET A 1 4.31 24.49 12.22
N LYS A 2 4.58 25.06 11.05
CA LYS A 2 3.55 25.26 10.01
C LYS A 2 3.26 23.90 9.37
N LEU A 3 2.03 23.42 9.48
CA LEU A 3 1.54 22.24 8.73
C LEU A 3 1.77 22.49 7.24
N LYS A 4 2.53 21.62 6.56
CA LYS A 4 2.65 21.64 5.10
C LYS A 4 1.25 21.41 4.54
N LYS A 5 0.66 22.41 3.90
CA LYS A 5 -0.57 22.25 3.13
C LYS A 5 -0.25 21.36 1.92
N ASN A 6 -0.89 20.20 1.84
CA ASN A 6 -0.87 19.39 0.63
C ASN A 6 -1.61 20.12 -0.50
N ASN A 7 -1.09 20.02 -1.72
CA ASN A 7 -1.79 20.54 -2.89
C ASN A 7 -3.07 19.72 -3.12
N ILE A 8 -4.17 20.40 -3.38
CA ILE A 8 -5.43 19.78 -3.77
C ILE A 8 -5.62 20.07 -5.26
N TYR A 9 -5.80 19.00 -6.03
CA TYR A 9 -6.07 19.09 -7.47
C TYR A 9 -7.55 18.86 -7.70
N ILE A 10 -8.21 19.82 -8.40
CA ILE A 10 -9.64 19.76 -8.69
C ILE A 10 -9.80 19.79 -10.21
N VAL A 11 -10.47 18.77 -10.75
CA VAL A 11 -10.88 18.72 -12.14
C VAL A 11 -12.38 18.95 -12.20
N ARG A 12 -12.81 19.92 -13.01
CA ARG A 12 -14.23 20.26 -13.17
C ARG A 12 -14.64 20.12 -14.63
N PHE A 13 -15.76 19.44 -14.86
CA PHE A 13 -16.40 19.33 -16.16
C PHE A 13 -17.76 20.02 -16.08
N ALA A 14 -18.00 21.03 -16.91
CA ALA A 14 -19.29 21.70 -17.02
C ALA A 14 -20.01 21.25 -18.31
N ASP A 15 -19.30 21.31 -19.43
CA ASP A 15 -19.84 20.89 -20.71
C ASP A 15 -19.79 19.37 -20.87
N LYS A 16 -20.87 18.79 -21.39
CA LYS A 16 -20.99 17.33 -21.66
C LYS A 16 -20.82 16.43 -20.43
N ALA A 17 -21.01 16.98 -19.22
CA ALA A 17 -20.84 16.20 -17.99
C ALA A 17 -21.74 14.95 -17.99
N GLN A 18 -22.96 15.06 -18.47
CA GLN A 18 -23.90 13.94 -18.56
C GLN A 18 -23.39 12.86 -19.54
N GLU A 19 -22.93 13.25 -20.73
CA GLU A 19 -22.39 12.31 -21.74
C GLU A 19 -21.19 11.56 -21.16
N ILE A 20 -20.27 12.28 -20.51
CA ILE A 20 -19.08 11.69 -19.87
C ILE A 20 -19.47 10.69 -18.76
N LEU A 21 -20.44 11.04 -17.92
CA LEU A 21 -20.90 10.16 -16.85
C LEU A 21 -21.60 8.91 -17.38
N MET A 22 -22.33 9.03 -18.50
CA MET A 22 -22.96 7.91 -19.17
C MET A 22 -21.90 7.01 -19.84
N ASP A 23 -20.93 7.58 -20.56
CA ASP A 23 -19.82 6.85 -21.16
C ASP A 23 -18.99 6.07 -20.13
N LEU A 24 -18.78 6.68 -18.95
CA LEU A 24 -18.12 6.04 -17.82
C LEU A 24 -19.02 5.06 -17.05
N GLN A 25 -20.28 4.90 -17.48
CA GLN A 25 -21.28 4.04 -16.84
C GLN A 25 -21.48 4.35 -15.33
N ILE A 26 -21.19 5.59 -14.94
CA ILE A 26 -21.47 6.13 -13.62
C ILE A 26 -22.94 6.53 -13.52
N LEU A 27 -23.48 7.10 -14.61
CA LEU A 27 -24.89 7.46 -14.74
C LEU A 27 -25.59 6.44 -15.63
N GLY A 28 -26.55 5.71 -15.06
CA GLY A 28 -27.40 4.77 -15.75
C GLY A 28 -28.69 5.39 -16.29
N GLU A 29 -29.52 4.57 -16.93
CA GLU A 29 -30.85 4.99 -17.37
C GLU A 29 -31.69 5.48 -16.19
N GLY A 30 -32.46 6.55 -16.41
CA GLY A 30 -33.30 7.15 -15.34
C GLY A 30 -32.51 7.92 -14.28
N PHE A 31 -31.29 8.40 -14.58
CA PHE A 31 -30.42 9.15 -13.66
C PHE A 31 -30.00 8.36 -12.39
N THR A 32 -29.99 7.05 -12.46
CA THR A 32 -29.46 6.21 -11.38
C THR A 32 -27.94 6.30 -11.35
N ILE A 33 -27.33 6.45 -10.16
CA ILE A 33 -25.89 6.49 -10.00
C ILE A 33 -25.38 5.08 -9.69
N ASN A 34 -24.47 4.59 -10.51
CA ASN A 34 -23.77 3.33 -10.28
C ASN A 34 -22.50 3.60 -9.47
N HIS A 35 -22.41 2.98 -8.31
CA HIS A 35 -21.24 3.11 -7.43
C HIS A 35 -20.20 2.01 -7.61
N SER A 36 -20.44 1.02 -8.47
CA SER A 36 -19.50 -0.04 -8.78
C SER A 36 -18.68 0.27 -10.04
N ILE A 37 -17.65 -0.52 -10.29
CA ILE A 37 -16.83 -0.43 -11.51
C ILE A 37 -17.49 -1.29 -12.58
N SER A 38 -17.84 -0.67 -13.72
CA SER A 38 -18.39 -1.42 -14.84
C SER A 38 -17.34 -2.38 -15.42
N GLN A 39 -17.73 -3.65 -15.62
CA GLN A 39 -16.86 -4.68 -16.19
C GLN A 39 -16.49 -4.39 -17.66
N GLU A 40 -17.35 -3.70 -18.39
CA GLU A 40 -17.08 -3.29 -19.79
C GLU A 40 -15.94 -2.28 -19.85
N LEU A 41 -15.93 -1.29 -18.95
CA LEU A 41 -14.87 -0.29 -18.86
C LEU A 41 -13.50 -0.91 -18.56
N VAL A 42 -13.47 -1.96 -17.77
CA VAL A 42 -12.24 -2.62 -17.33
C VAL A 42 -12.01 -3.97 -18.02
N ALA A 43 -12.66 -4.24 -19.15
CA ALA A 43 -12.50 -5.49 -19.89
C ALA A 43 -11.06 -5.73 -20.35
N LYS A 44 -10.37 -4.69 -20.84
CA LYS A 44 -9.00 -4.78 -21.34
C LYS A 44 -7.98 -4.53 -20.21
N LYS A 45 -6.84 -5.23 -20.26
CA LYS A 45 -5.76 -5.08 -19.26
C LYS A 45 -5.23 -3.63 -19.15
N CYS A 46 -5.17 -2.91 -20.27
CA CYS A 46 -4.78 -1.49 -20.28
C CYS A 46 -5.81 -0.61 -19.56
N CYS A 47 -7.11 -0.90 -19.74
CA CYS A 47 -8.18 -0.16 -19.05
C CYS A 47 -8.16 -0.41 -17.54
N LYS A 48 -7.94 -1.67 -17.12
CA LYS A 48 -7.73 -2.01 -15.70
C LYS A 48 -6.61 -1.18 -15.06
N ARG A 49 -5.45 -1.10 -15.76
CA ARG A 49 -4.31 -0.30 -15.30
C ARG A 49 -4.62 1.20 -15.22
N SER A 50 -5.32 1.72 -16.22
CA SER A 50 -5.71 3.13 -16.24
C SER A 50 -6.70 3.46 -15.14
N TYR A 51 -7.66 2.56 -14.88
CA TYR A 51 -8.60 2.72 -13.78
C TYR A 51 -7.90 2.72 -12.42
N LEU A 52 -7.02 1.74 -12.17
CA LEU A 52 -6.23 1.69 -10.92
C LEU A 52 -5.36 2.93 -10.73
N ARG A 53 -4.77 3.45 -11.81
CA ARG A 53 -4.01 4.72 -11.77
C ARG A 53 -4.88 5.89 -11.36
N GLY A 54 -6.06 6.04 -11.97
CA GLY A 54 -7.01 7.09 -11.63
C GLY A 54 -7.50 7.00 -10.19
N ALA A 55 -7.90 5.80 -9.75
CA ALA A 55 -8.35 5.55 -8.38
C ALA A 55 -7.24 5.87 -7.35
N PHE A 56 -6.00 5.49 -7.64
CA PHE A 56 -4.86 5.78 -6.77
C PHE A 56 -4.54 7.28 -6.72
N LEU A 57 -4.60 7.99 -7.83
CA LEU A 57 -4.41 9.45 -7.86
C LEU A 57 -5.50 10.21 -7.10
N ALA A 58 -6.72 9.68 -7.09
CA ALA A 58 -7.85 10.29 -6.41
C ALA A 58 -7.87 10.06 -4.89
N GLY A 59 -7.54 8.85 -4.44
CA GLY A 59 -7.71 8.45 -3.04
C GLY A 59 -6.62 7.52 -2.51
N GLY A 60 -5.51 7.35 -3.24
CA GLY A 60 -4.42 6.47 -2.84
C GLY A 60 -3.39 7.12 -1.95
N SER A 61 -2.76 6.32 -1.12
CA SER A 61 -1.61 6.72 -0.32
C SER A 61 -0.66 5.55 -0.11
N VAL A 62 0.64 5.86 0.00
CA VAL A 62 1.70 4.91 0.36
C VAL A 62 2.47 5.48 1.54
N ASN A 63 2.65 4.68 2.59
CA ASN A 63 3.46 5.07 3.72
C ASN A 63 4.93 5.20 3.32
N ASN A 64 5.63 6.16 3.93
CA ASN A 64 7.08 6.22 3.81
C ASN A 64 7.71 5.00 4.50
N PRO A 65 8.37 4.09 3.77
CA PRO A 65 8.95 2.88 4.35
C PRO A 65 10.15 3.14 5.26
N GLU A 66 10.73 4.35 5.28
CA GLU A 66 11.80 4.71 6.23
C GLU A 66 11.28 4.79 7.66
N THR A 67 10.05 5.30 7.84
CA THR A 67 9.50 5.66 9.15
C THR A 67 8.36 4.74 9.61
N SER A 68 7.74 4.01 8.69
CA SER A 68 6.52 3.26 8.96
C SER A 68 6.57 1.85 8.35
N ALA A 69 5.63 1.00 8.75
CA ALA A 69 5.41 -0.29 8.11
C ALA A 69 4.98 -0.11 6.65
N TYR A 70 5.29 -1.10 5.81
CA TYR A 70 4.81 -1.12 4.44
C TYR A 70 3.29 -1.12 4.43
N HIS A 71 2.71 -0.11 3.83
CA HIS A 71 1.27 0.04 3.69
C HIS A 71 0.96 0.94 2.50
N MET A 72 0.11 0.46 1.63
CA MET A 72 -0.50 1.19 0.54
C MET A 72 -1.99 1.02 0.64
N GLU A 73 -2.74 2.08 0.49
CA GLU A 73 -4.22 2.03 0.52
C GLU A 73 -4.82 2.91 -0.56
N VAL A 74 -6.02 2.54 -0.99
CA VAL A 74 -6.90 3.36 -1.82
C VAL A 74 -8.23 3.50 -1.08
N TYR A 75 -8.62 4.74 -0.84
CA TYR A 75 -9.86 5.08 -0.17
C TYR A 75 -11.04 5.09 -1.16
N SER A 76 -12.18 4.60 -0.72
CA SER A 76 -13.45 4.64 -1.42
C SER A 76 -14.57 5.07 -0.48
N LEU A 77 -15.48 5.91 -0.96
CA LEU A 77 -16.65 6.31 -0.19
C LEU A 77 -17.71 5.20 -0.15
N TYR A 78 -17.86 4.45 -1.25
CA TYR A 78 -18.87 3.43 -1.44
C TYR A 78 -18.28 2.04 -1.33
N LYS A 79 -19.01 1.13 -0.69
CA LYS A 79 -18.58 -0.25 -0.48
C LYS A 79 -18.44 -1.00 -1.80
N GLU A 80 -19.41 -0.85 -2.68
CA GLU A 80 -19.46 -1.50 -4.00
C GLU A 80 -18.22 -1.13 -4.84
N HIS A 81 -17.82 0.15 -4.81
CA HIS A 81 -16.61 0.59 -5.48
C HIS A 81 -15.35 -0.01 -4.84
N ASN A 82 -15.30 -0.06 -3.51
CA ASN A 82 -14.16 -0.63 -2.79
C ASN A 82 -13.99 -2.11 -3.06
N ASP A 83 -15.08 -2.87 -3.06
CA ASP A 83 -15.07 -4.31 -3.33
C ASP A 83 -14.64 -4.58 -4.79
N ALA A 84 -15.21 -3.86 -5.75
CA ALA A 84 -14.81 -3.95 -7.16
C ALA A 84 -13.34 -3.55 -7.39
N LEU A 85 -12.83 -2.54 -6.66
CA LEU A 85 -11.42 -2.14 -6.70
C LEU A 85 -10.50 -3.24 -6.16
N CYS A 86 -10.91 -3.89 -5.06
CA CYS A 86 -10.18 -5.02 -4.49
C CYS A 86 -10.13 -6.21 -5.47
N GLU A 87 -11.23 -6.54 -6.11
CA GLU A 87 -11.29 -7.58 -7.15
C GLU A 87 -10.38 -7.22 -8.34
N LEU A 88 -10.42 -5.95 -8.78
CA LEU A 88 -9.58 -5.47 -9.87
C LEU A 88 -8.09 -5.60 -9.54
N MET A 89 -7.68 -5.25 -8.33
CA MET A 89 -6.31 -5.41 -7.84
C MET A 89 -5.92 -6.90 -7.74
N ASN A 90 -6.82 -7.74 -7.24
CA ASN A 90 -6.58 -9.18 -7.11
C ASN A 90 -6.57 -9.90 -8.47
N GLY A 91 -7.18 -9.35 -9.49
CA GLY A 91 -7.00 -9.77 -10.90
C GLY A 91 -5.57 -9.59 -11.42
N PHE A 92 -4.71 -8.84 -10.71
CA PHE A 92 -3.26 -8.75 -10.91
C PHE A 92 -2.46 -9.50 -9.82
N GLU A 93 -3.09 -10.39 -9.06
CA GLU A 93 -2.46 -11.21 -8.01
C GLU A 93 -1.82 -10.40 -6.87
N LEU A 94 -2.36 -9.20 -6.59
CA LEU A 94 -1.78 -8.29 -5.60
C LEU A 94 -2.13 -8.67 -4.15
N ARG A 95 -3.07 -9.58 -3.92
CA ARG A 95 -3.54 -9.99 -2.58
C ARG A 95 -4.07 -8.82 -1.75
N ALA A 96 -4.76 -7.91 -2.42
CA ALA A 96 -5.41 -6.78 -1.79
C ALA A 96 -6.51 -7.24 -0.82
N LYS A 97 -6.67 -6.48 0.26
CA LYS A 97 -7.70 -6.70 1.29
C LYS A 97 -8.51 -5.43 1.46
N THR A 98 -9.73 -5.58 1.97
CA THR A 98 -10.61 -4.47 2.29
C THR A 98 -10.72 -4.26 3.79
N LEU A 99 -10.99 -3.03 4.20
CA LEU A 99 -11.27 -2.66 5.58
C LEU A 99 -12.27 -1.52 5.60
N GLU A 100 -13.28 -1.64 6.44
CA GLU A 100 -14.23 -0.55 6.71
C GLU A 100 -13.65 0.43 7.73
N ARG A 101 -13.79 1.73 7.46
CA ARG A 101 -13.43 2.83 8.35
C ARG A 101 -14.67 3.69 8.67
N LYS A 102 -14.60 4.51 9.72
CA LYS A 102 -15.72 5.38 10.15
C LYS A 102 -16.35 6.24 9.06
N LYS A 103 -15.60 6.57 7.99
CA LYS A 103 -16.04 7.48 6.92
C LYS A 103 -16.02 6.88 5.52
N GLY A 104 -15.86 5.56 5.38
CA GLY A 104 -15.80 4.87 4.09
C GLY A 104 -14.99 3.59 4.18
N PHE A 105 -14.45 3.18 3.06
CA PHE A 105 -13.79 1.89 2.90
C PHE A 105 -12.39 2.08 2.33
N ILE A 106 -11.49 1.17 2.62
CA ILE A 106 -10.16 1.14 2.02
C ILE A 106 -9.85 -0.23 1.44
N THR A 107 -9.22 -0.22 0.28
CA THR A 107 -8.53 -1.39 -0.26
C THR A 107 -7.04 -1.20 -0.03
N TYR A 108 -6.33 -2.19 0.55
CA TYR A 108 -4.96 -2.01 0.98
C TYR A 108 -4.03 -3.19 0.69
N LEU A 109 -2.72 -2.87 0.61
CA LEU A 109 -1.60 -3.81 0.54
C LEU A 109 -0.64 -3.56 1.70
N LYS A 110 -0.05 -4.65 2.24
CA LYS A 110 0.97 -4.59 3.32
C LYS A 110 2.30 -5.23 2.94
N GLU A 111 2.34 -5.99 1.86
CA GLU A 111 3.54 -6.66 1.39
C GLU A 111 4.34 -5.72 0.48
N ALA A 112 5.62 -5.49 0.78
CA ALA A 112 6.48 -4.60 0.01
C ALA A 112 6.53 -4.97 -1.47
N ASP A 113 6.67 -6.27 -1.78
CA ASP A 113 6.68 -6.77 -3.16
C ASP A 113 5.40 -6.42 -3.91
N LYS A 114 4.24 -6.57 -3.24
CA LYS A 114 2.94 -6.26 -3.86
C LYS A 114 2.70 -4.76 -4.04
N ILE A 115 3.26 -3.94 -3.16
CA ILE A 115 3.25 -2.48 -3.33
C ILE A 115 4.12 -2.08 -4.53
N SER A 116 5.31 -2.64 -4.67
CA SER A 116 6.19 -2.42 -5.82
C SER A 116 5.53 -2.85 -7.12
N GLU A 117 4.89 -4.03 -7.13
CA GLU A 117 4.16 -4.55 -8.27
C GLU A 117 2.98 -3.63 -8.64
N PHE A 118 2.21 -3.16 -7.66
CA PHE A 118 1.15 -2.18 -7.89
C PHE A 118 1.68 -0.88 -8.52
N LEU A 119 2.78 -0.32 -7.98
CA LEU A 119 3.40 0.88 -8.54
C LEU A 119 3.85 0.67 -9.99
N SER A 120 4.32 -0.54 -10.34
CA SER A 120 4.64 -0.93 -11.72
C SER A 120 3.39 -0.98 -12.60
N ILE A 121 2.30 -1.57 -12.12
CA ILE A 121 1.03 -1.68 -12.84
C ILE A 121 0.48 -0.30 -13.19
N VAL A 122 0.51 0.64 -12.26
CA VAL A 122 0.03 2.01 -12.49
C VAL A 122 1.04 2.89 -13.23
N GLY A 123 2.26 2.40 -13.50
CA GLY A 123 3.29 3.10 -14.26
C GLY A 123 4.04 4.18 -13.46
N ALA A 124 4.13 4.04 -12.14
CA ALA A 124 4.83 4.97 -11.26
C ALA A 124 6.33 4.65 -11.14
N HIS A 125 7.05 4.55 -12.27
CA HIS A 125 8.43 4.04 -12.33
C HIS A 125 9.41 4.79 -11.42
N THR A 126 9.35 6.11 -11.39
CA THR A 126 10.22 6.90 -10.49
C THR A 126 9.96 6.61 -9.01
N ALA A 127 8.70 6.35 -8.64
CA ALA A 127 8.34 6.01 -7.27
C ALA A 127 8.83 4.60 -6.89
N ILE A 128 8.85 3.66 -7.83
CA ILE A 128 9.39 2.30 -7.60
C ILE A 128 10.86 2.39 -7.21
N PHE A 129 11.70 3.09 -7.97
CA PHE A 129 13.13 3.19 -7.66
C PHE A 129 13.36 3.73 -6.25
N ARG A 130 12.68 4.81 -5.88
CA ARG A 130 12.76 5.36 -4.51
C ARG A 130 12.27 4.40 -3.44
N PHE A 131 11.21 3.65 -3.72
CA PHE A 131 10.65 2.68 -2.80
C PHE A 131 11.62 1.50 -2.57
N GLU A 132 12.21 0.97 -3.64
CA GLU A 132 13.19 -0.11 -3.58
C GLU A 132 14.51 0.30 -2.92
N ASP A 133 15.01 1.52 -3.20
CA ASP A 133 16.21 2.04 -2.53
C ASP A 133 16.03 2.07 -1.01
N VAL A 134 14.90 2.60 -0.55
CA VAL A 134 14.59 2.64 0.88
C VAL A 134 14.42 1.24 1.46
N ARG A 135 13.80 0.33 0.72
CA ARG A 135 13.62 -1.07 1.10
C ARG A 135 14.96 -1.76 1.32
N ILE A 136 15.89 -1.64 0.37
CA ILE A 136 17.24 -2.24 0.46
C ILE A 136 17.97 -1.74 1.72
N VAL A 137 17.97 -0.42 1.96
CA VAL A 137 18.61 0.17 3.15
C VAL A 137 17.97 -0.35 4.43
N ARG A 138 16.65 -0.48 4.48
CA ARG A 138 15.93 -1.00 5.64
C ARG A 138 16.25 -2.47 5.90
N ASP A 139 16.28 -3.29 4.86
CA ASP A 139 16.58 -4.72 4.97
C ASP A 139 18.03 -4.94 5.42
N MET A 140 18.98 -4.13 4.92
CA MET A 140 20.36 -4.13 5.40
C MET A 140 20.44 -3.79 6.89
N ARG A 141 19.80 -2.71 7.33
CA ARG A 141 19.76 -2.33 8.77
C ARG A 141 19.16 -3.42 9.64
N ASN A 142 18.06 -4.02 9.19
CA ASN A 142 17.43 -5.13 9.91
C ASN A 142 18.34 -6.36 10.01
N SER A 143 19.06 -6.68 8.96
CA SER A 143 20.02 -7.79 8.94
C SER A 143 21.18 -7.54 9.89
N VAL A 144 21.77 -6.34 9.87
CA VAL A 144 22.84 -5.94 10.80
C VAL A 144 22.34 -5.98 12.25
N ASN A 145 21.17 -5.43 12.53
CA ASN A 145 20.60 -5.44 13.89
C ASN A 145 20.37 -6.87 14.39
N ARG A 146 19.90 -7.78 13.54
CA ARG A 146 19.71 -9.20 13.90
C ARG A 146 21.05 -9.85 14.23
N LEU A 147 22.09 -9.59 13.43
CA LEU A 147 23.43 -10.13 13.65
C LEU A 147 24.00 -9.64 14.99
N VAL A 148 23.98 -8.32 15.23
CA VAL A 148 24.45 -7.71 16.47
C VAL A 148 23.70 -8.26 17.69
N ASN A 149 22.37 -8.38 17.59
CA ASN A 149 21.56 -8.93 18.69
C ASN A 149 21.91 -10.41 18.96
N CYS A 150 22.16 -11.20 17.92
CA CYS A 150 22.56 -12.59 18.04
C CYS A 150 23.93 -12.71 18.70
N GLU A 151 24.91 -11.94 18.26
CA GLU A 151 26.27 -11.94 18.84
C GLU A 151 26.27 -11.47 20.30
N THR A 152 25.52 -10.40 20.61
CA THR A 152 25.39 -9.89 21.99
C THR A 152 24.74 -10.95 22.91
N ALA A 153 23.69 -11.63 22.43
CA ALA A 153 23.02 -12.67 23.20
C ALA A 153 23.97 -13.88 23.45
N ASN A 154 24.75 -14.27 22.45
CA ASN A 154 25.72 -15.35 22.59
C ASN A 154 26.86 -14.97 23.56
N LEU A 155 27.38 -13.75 23.46
CA LEU A 155 28.39 -13.23 24.37
C LEU A 155 27.90 -13.24 25.82
N ASN A 156 26.69 -12.72 26.08
CA ASN A 156 26.08 -12.71 27.40
C ASN A 156 25.91 -14.12 27.98
N LYS A 157 25.48 -15.09 27.15
CA LYS A 157 25.40 -16.50 27.58
C LYS A 157 26.76 -17.08 27.93
N THR A 158 27.79 -16.79 27.16
CA THR A 158 29.16 -17.25 27.39
C THR A 158 29.72 -16.67 28.69
N ILE A 159 29.55 -15.34 28.91
CA ILE A 159 29.97 -14.67 30.14
C ILE A 159 29.26 -15.27 31.35
N GLY A 160 27.93 -15.42 31.29
CA GLY A 160 27.15 -15.98 32.38
C GLY A 160 27.47 -17.46 32.67
N ALA A 161 27.89 -18.24 31.67
CA ALA A 161 28.38 -19.61 31.87
C ALA A 161 29.77 -19.61 32.56
N SER A 162 30.66 -18.75 32.10
CA SER A 162 32.02 -18.61 32.67
C SER A 162 32.01 -18.17 34.13
N LEU A 163 31.16 -17.17 34.44
CA LEU A 163 31.01 -16.70 35.85
C LEU A 163 30.53 -17.85 36.75
N ARG A 164 29.50 -18.58 36.34
CA ARG A 164 29.01 -19.74 37.11
C ARG A 164 30.10 -20.83 37.30
N GLN A 165 30.91 -21.05 36.29
CA GLN A 165 32.02 -22.00 36.40
C GLN A 165 33.06 -21.52 37.44
N VAL A 166 33.43 -20.25 37.42
CA VAL A 166 34.34 -19.65 38.40
C VAL A 166 33.77 -19.74 39.85
N GLU A 167 32.50 -19.40 40.00
CA GLU A 167 31.83 -19.56 41.33
C GLU A 167 31.86 -21.02 41.81
N ASN A 168 31.55 -21.97 40.96
CA ASN A 168 31.60 -23.39 41.32
C ASN A 168 33.01 -23.89 41.70
N ILE A 169 34.08 -23.39 41.04
CA ILE A 169 35.45 -23.72 41.41
C ILE A 169 35.86 -23.13 42.74
N GLN A 170 35.34 -21.95 43.11
CA GLN A 170 35.65 -21.34 44.41
C GLN A 170 34.93 -22.05 45.58
N TYR A 171 33.94 -22.89 45.31
CA TYR A 171 33.21 -23.66 46.33
C TYR A 171 33.86 -25.02 46.64
N ILE A 172 34.88 -25.43 45.91
CA ILE A 172 35.65 -26.66 46.11
C ILE A 172 36.93 -26.35 46.90
#